data_2beb7be083247a34df4f5b07ef979000
#
_entry.id   2beb7be083247a34df4f5b07ef979000
#
_cell.length_a   1.000
_cell.length_b   1.000
_cell.length_c   1.000
_cell.angle_alpha   90.00
_cell.angle_beta   90.00
_cell.angle_gamma   90.00
#
_symmetry.space_group_name_H-M   'P 1'
#
loop_
_entity.id
_entity.type
_entity.pdbx_description
1 polymer ?
#
loop_
_entity_poly.entity_id
_entity_poly.type
_entity_poly.pdbx_seq_one_letter_code
_entity_poly.pdbx_strand_id
1 'polypeptide(L)'
;MENIRYGRPTASDEDVIQAAEIAEASAFVADLPKGWETMVGEGGHRLSGGQRQRVAIARAVLKDAPLLVLDEATSAVDNETEAALQRSIERISRDRTTIVIAHRLSTVRHADRILVLEEGKVVEDGRHEDLLKLNGVYTRLWSVQTGEVQ
;
A
#
# COMPACT_ATOMS: atom_id res chain seq x y z
N MET A 1 4.62 18.87 6.40
CA MET A 1 5.40 18.77 5.15
C MET A 1 6.66 17.94 5.33
N GLU A 2 7.53 18.24 6.27
CA GLU A 2 8.83 17.58 6.50
C GLU A 2 8.78 16.05 6.65
N ASN A 3 7.72 15.52 7.23
CA ASN A 3 7.51 14.07 7.33
C ASN A 3 7.46 13.35 5.97
N ILE A 4 6.97 14.00 4.93
CA ILE A 4 6.96 13.44 3.57
C ILE A 4 8.31 13.71 2.90
N ARG A 5 8.87 14.91 3.09
CA ARG A 5 10.18 15.30 2.56
C ARG A 5 11.31 14.36 3.00
N TYR A 6 11.15 13.65 4.13
CA TYR A 6 12.10 12.64 4.57
C TYR A 6 12.41 11.57 3.51
N GLY A 7 11.48 11.30 2.58
CA GLY A 7 11.71 10.40 1.44
C GLY A 7 12.80 10.89 0.47
N ARG A 8 12.92 12.21 0.29
CA ARG A 8 13.94 12.90 -0.51
C ARG A 8 14.19 14.30 0.07
N PRO A 9 15.19 14.47 0.95
CA PRO A 9 15.42 15.74 1.69
C PRO A 9 15.64 16.97 0.82
N THR A 10 16.07 16.79 -0.43
CA THR A 10 16.31 17.88 -1.41
C THR A 10 15.08 18.23 -2.24
N ALA A 11 13.93 17.60 -2.02
CA ALA A 11 12.71 17.84 -2.77
C ALA A 11 12.12 19.23 -2.48
N SER A 12 11.59 19.87 -3.53
CA SER A 12 10.86 21.15 -3.39
C SER A 12 9.52 20.94 -2.67
N ASP A 13 8.88 22.02 -2.26
CA ASP A 13 7.53 21.95 -1.66
C ASP A 13 6.52 21.42 -2.68
N GLU A 14 6.66 21.79 -3.95
CA GLU A 14 5.83 21.32 -5.05
C GLU A 14 5.95 19.81 -5.22
N ASP A 15 7.17 19.25 -5.20
CA ASP A 15 7.39 17.79 -5.27
C ASP A 15 6.70 17.05 -4.12
N VAL A 16 6.78 17.62 -2.90
CA VAL A 16 6.16 17.04 -1.72
C VAL A 16 4.64 17.05 -1.82
N ILE A 17 4.05 18.15 -2.30
CA ILE A 17 2.61 18.29 -2.50
C ILE A 17 2.15 17.29 -3.57
N GLN A 18 2.84 17.20 -4.69
CA GLN A 18 2.53 16.25 -5.76
C GLN A 18 2.60 14.79 -5.28
N ALA A 19 3.62 14.44 -4.51
CA ALA A 19 3.73 13.11 -3.92
C ALA A 19 2.57 12.80 -2.95
N ALA A 20 2.14 13.79 -2.17
CA ALA A 20 0.99 13.66 -1.27
C ALA A 20 -0.34 13.53 -2.03
N GLU A 21 -0.50 14.20 -3.16
CA GLU A 21 -1.68 14.06 -4.03
C GLU A 21 -1.77 12.65 -4.61
N ILE A 22 -0.66 12.11 -5.12
CA ILE A 22 -0.60 10.73 -5.62
C ILE A 22 -0.97 9.73 -4.53
N ALA A 23 -0.52 9.98 -3.30
CA ALA A 23 -0.79 9.16 -2.12
C ALA A 23 -2.18 9.43 -1.49
N GLU A 24 -3.01 10.28 -2.09
CA GLU A 24 -4.31 10.73 -1.55
C GLU A 24 -4.20 11.30 -0.11
N ALA A 25 -3.07 11.89 0.22
CA ALA A 25 -2.80 12.47 1.53
C ALA A 25 -3.23 13.95 1.64
N SER A 26 -3.28 14.69 0.54
CA SER A 26 -3.56 16.13 0.52
C SER A 26 -4.91 16.48 1.12
N ALA A 27 -5.95 15.66 0.89
CA ALA A 27 -7.29 15.88 1.41
C ALA A 27 -7.29 15.95 2.95
N PHE A 28 -6.80 14.90 3.62
CA PHE A 28 -6.78 14.90 5.08
C PHE A 28 -5.80 15.92 5.66
N VAL A 29 -4.72 16.27 4.95
CA VAL A 29 -3.78 17.30 5.40
C VAL A 29 -4.47 18.66 5.45
N ALA A 30 -5.33 18.96 4.49
CA ALA A 30 -6.12 20.21 4.48
C ALA A 30 -7.05 20.32 5.71
N ASP A 31 -7.56 19.19 6.22
CA ASP A 31 -8.44 19.15 7.38
C ASP A 31 -7.68 19.24 8.73
N LEU A 32 -6.36 19.17 8.71
CA LEU A 32 -5.57 19.30 9.93
C LEU A 32 -5.51 20.77 10.42
N PRO A 33 -5.46 21.01 11.75
CA PRO A 33 -5.57 22.36 12.31
C PRO A 33 -4.57 23.40 11.79
N LYS A 34 -3.39 22.96 11.33
CA LYS A 34 -2.34 23.81 10.74
C LYS A 34 -1.92 23.30 9.36
N GLY A 35 -2.78 22.53 8.68
CA GLY A 35 -2.47 21.95 7.37
C GLY A 35 -1.11 21.25 7.35
N TRP A 36 -0.27 21.61 6.41
CA TRP A 36 1.08 21.09 6.21
C TRP A 36 2.05 21.29 7.37
N GLU A 37 1.80 22.28 8.24
CA GLU A 37 2.63 22.58 9.40
C GLU A 37 2.17 21.89 10.68
N THR A 38 1.13 21.05 10.58
CA THR A 38 0.63 20.32 11.75
C THR A 38 1.69 19.38 12.30
N MET A 39 1.98 19.49 13.59
CA MET A 39 2.87 18.60 14.32
C MET A 39 2.14 17.28 14.61
N VAL A 40 2.56 16.21 13.94
CA VAL A 40 1.90 14.90 14.02
C VAL A 40 2.38 14.02 15.17
N GLY A 41 3.37 14.51 15.94
CA GLY A 41 3.96 13.80 17.09
C GLY A 41 4.94 12.70 16.70
N GLU A 42 5.61 12.12 17.69
CA GLU A 42 6.54 11.01 17.50
C GLU A 42 5.81 9.81 16.88
N GLY A 43 6.40 9.21 15.83
CA GLY A 43 5.77 8.10 15.10
C GLY A 43 4.43 8.44 14.44
N GLY A 44 4.01 9.73 14.43
CA GLY A 44 2.74 10.13 13.83
C GLY A 44 1.51 9.70 14.65
N HIS A 45 1.64 9.57 16.00
CA HIS A 45 0.56 9.07 16.86
C HIS A 45 -0.73 9.90 16.82
N ARG A 46 -0.68 11.13 16.32
CA ARG A 46 -1.85 12.03 16.13
C ARG A 46 -2.59 11.76 14.81
N LEU A 47 -2.08 10.89 13.98
CA LEU A 47 -2.71 10.47 12.73
C LEU A 47 -3.43 9.12 12.90
N SER A 48 -4.51 8.91 12.16
CA SER A 48 -5.13 7.59 12.05
C SER A 48 -4.19 6.59 11.37
N GLY A 49 -4.47 5.29 11.45
CA GLY A 49 -3.70 4.25 10.76
C GLY A 49 -3.60 4.50 9.25
N GLY A 50 -4.73 4.78 8.60
CA GLY A 50 -4.79 5.07 7.18
C GLY A 50 -4.10 6.39 6.78
N GLN A 51 -4.13 7.41 7.64
CA GLN A 51 -3.39 8.65 7.43
C GLN A 51 -1.88 8.42 7.49
N ARG A 52 -1.39 7.64 8.49
CA ARG A 52 0.02 7.26 8.57
C ARG A 52 0.48 6.48 7.34
N GLN A 53 -0.35 5.55 6.87
CA GLN A 53 -0.04 4.76 5.68
C GLN A 53 0.05 5.62 4.43
N ARG A 54 -0.88 6.58 4.22
CA ARG A 54 -0.81 7.53 3.09
C ARG A 54 0.44 8.43 3.15
N VAL A 55 0.87 8.84 4.34
CA VAL A 55 2.15 9.55 4.51
C VAL A 55 3.34 8.65 4.13
N ALA A 56 3.32 7.38 4.50
CA ALA A 56 4.37 6.43 4.11
C ALA A 56 4.41 6.20 2.59
N ILE A 57 3.25 6.10 1.95
CA ILE A 57 3.13 6.03 0.49
C ILE A 57 3.68 7.30 -0.16
N ALA A 58 3.32 8.50 0.33
CA ALA A 58 3.84 9.76 -0.18
C ALA A 58 5.39 9.84 -0.12
N ARG A 59 5.99 9.32 0.96
CA ARG A 59 7.45 9.18 1.06
C ARG A 59 8.03 8.27 -0.02
N ALA A 60 7.38 7.13 -0.28
CA ALA A 60 7.81 6.18 -1.31
C ALA A 60 7.68 6.77 -2.72
N VAL A 61 6.59 7.51 -3.00
CA VAL A 61 6.41 8.26 -4.24
C VAL A 61 7.54 9.27 -4.42
N LEU A 62 7.80 10.09 -3.38
CA LEU A 62 8.80 11.15 -3.42
C LEU A 62 10.22 10.60 -3.62
N LYS A 63 10.50 9.42 -3.07
CA LYS A 63 11.79 8.72 -3.22
C LYS A 63 12.02 8.23 -4.64
N ASP A 64 10.94 7.91 -5.36
CA ASP A 64 10.95 7.47 -6.76
C ASP A 64 11.90 6.29 -7.06
N ALA A 65 11.89 5.29 -6.17
CA ALA A 65 12.70 4.10 -6.33
C ALA A 65 12.12 3.16 -7.41
N PRO A 66 12.98 2.48 -8.24
CA PRO A 66 12.51 1.56 -9.27
C PRO A 66 11.90 0.26 -8.71
N LEU A 67 12.22 -0.08 -7.47
CA LEU A 67 11.66 -1.21 -6.74
C LEU A 67 10.88 -0.69 -5.52
N LEU A 68 9.63 -1.08 -5.42
CA LEU A 68 8.74 -0.78 -4.30
C LEU A 68 8.40 -2.07 -3.57
N VAL A 69 8.58 -2.08 -2.24
CA VAL A 69 8.14 -3.18 -1.37
C VAL A 69 7.06 -2.64 -0.45
N LEU A 70 5.88 -3.22 -0.53
CA LEU A 70 4.72 -2.89 0.30
C LEU A 70 4.46 -4.06 1.25
N ASP A 71 4.64 -3.81 2.54
CA ASP A 71 4.21 -4.72 3.60
C ASP A 71 2.86 -4.22 4.11
N GLU A 72 1.80 -4.94 3.74
CA GLU A 72 0.42 -4.51 3.95
C GLU A 72 -0.03 -4.79 5.38
N ALA A 73 0.26 -3.88 6.29
CA ALA A 73 -0.31 -3.87 7.64
C ALA A 73 -1.71 -3.21 7.62
N THR A 74 -2.71 -3.87 7.04
CA THR A 74 -4.10 -3.37 6.99
C THR A 74 -4.95 -3.93 8.13
N SER A 75 -4.56 -3.70 9.36
CA SER A 75 -5.47 -3.91 10.49
C SER A 75 -6.29 -2.64 10.72
N ALA A 76 -7.62 -2.72 10.54
CA ALA A 76 -8.63 -1.74 10.92
C ALA A 76 -8.59 -0.38 10.16
N VAL A 77 -8.74 -0.43 8.86
CA VAL A 77 -9.02 0.75 8.04
C VAL A 77 -10.47 0.63 7.51
N ASP A 78 -11.23 1.72 7.56
CA ASP A 78 -12.58 1.76 6.97
C ASP A 78 -12.53 1.57 5.45
N ASN A 79 -13.64 1.15 4.85
CA ASN A 79 -13.72 0.80 3.43
C ASN A 79 -13.36 1.97 2.49
N GLU A 80 -13.63 3.22 2.88
CA GLU A 80 -13.32 4.38 2.06
C GLU A 80 -11.81 4.65 2.04
N THR A 81 -11.17 4.58 3.20
CA THR A 81 -9.72 4.72 3.33
C THR A 81 -8.99 3.57 2.64
N GLU A 82 -9.53 2.34 2.67
CA GLU A 82 -8.97 1.20 1.93
C GLU A 82 -9.00 1.42 0.43
N ALA A 83 -10.13 1.89 -0.12
CA ALA A 83 -10.25 2.21 -1.54
C ALA A 83 -9.26 3.31 -1.97
N ALA A 84 -9.07 4.34 -1.13
CA ALA A 84 -8.10 5.40 -1.38
C ALA A 84 -6.66 4.86 -1.40
N LEU A 85 -6.31 3.97 -0.46
CA LEU A 85 -5.01 3.30 -0.42
C LEU A 85 -4.78 2.45 -1.66
N GLN A 86 -5.77 1.67 -2.09
CA GLN A 86 -5.68 0.83 -3.28
C GLN A 86 -5.41 1.67 -4.53
N ARG A 87 -6.15 2.76 -4.73
CA ARG A 87 -5.91 3.70 -5.86
C ARG A 87 -4.50 4.28 -5.83
N SER A 88 -3.99 4.64 -4.65
CA SER A 88 -2.63 5.16 -4.50
C SER A 88 -1.59 4.10 -4.86
N ILE A 89 -1.76 2.86 -4.40
CA ILE A 89 -0.88 1.73 -4.72
C ILE A 89 -0.85 1.46 -6.23
N GLU A 90 -2.01 1.45 -6.89
CA GLU A 90 -2.10 1.27 -8.34
C GLU A 90 -1.36 2.38 -9.11
N ARG A 91 -1.49 3.63 -8.65
CA ARG A 91 -0.77 4.76 -9.27
C ARG A 91 0.74 4.66 -9.13
N ILE A 92 1.22 4.32 -7.93
CA ILE A 92 2.66 4.24 -7.67
C ILE A 92 3.32 2.99 -8.24
N SER A 93 2.55 1.94 -8.54
CA SER A 93 3.05 0.69 -9.12
C SER A 93 3.29 0.80 -10.62
N ARG A 94 2.78 1.84 -11.29
CA ARG A 94 3.00 2.04 -12.72
C ARG A 94 4.49 2.28 -13.00
N ASP A 95 4.98 1.66 -14.06
CA ASP A 95 6.36 1.79 -14.56
C ASP A 95 7.46 1.39 -13.55
N ARG A 96 7.13 0.56 -12.54
CA ARG A 96 8.11 0.05 -11.59
C ARG A 96 7.79 -1.37 -11.12
N THR A 97 8.79 -2.06 -10.60
CA THR A 97 8.59 -3.36 -9.97
C THR A 97 8.02 -3.18 -8.57
N THR A 98 6.84 -3.75 -8.31
CA THR A 98 6.21 -3.68 -6.99
C THR A 98 6.09 -5.08 -6.41
N ILE A 99 6.60 -5.28 -5.19
CA ILE A 99 6.43 -6.49 -4.39
C ILE A 99 5.45 -6.15 -3.27
N VAL A 100 4.35 -6.90 -3.19
CA VAL A 100 3.33 -6.72 -2.16
C VAL A 100 3.32 -7.95 -1.25
N ILE A 101 3.54 -7.75 0.05
CA ILE A 101 3.31 -8.79 1.06
C ILE A 101 1.87 -8.63 1.50
N ALA A 102 1.00 -9.48 0.98
CA ALA A 102 -0.44 -9.30 1.11
C ALA A 102 -1.01 -10.08 2.29
N HIS A 103 -1.76 -9.39 3.12
CA HIS A 103 -2.61 -9.99 4.15
C HIS A 103 -4.06 -10.15 3.66
N ARG A 104 -4.43 -9.47 2.57
CA ARG A 104 -5.74 -9.61 1.89
C ARG A 104 -5.52 -10.06 0.46
N LEU A 105 -6.14 -11.18 0.12
CA LEU A 105 -5.99 -11.76 -1.23
C LEU A 105 -6.64 -10.91 -2.33
N SER A 106 -7.62 -10.05 -1.98
CA SER A 106 -8.19 -9.08 -2.92
C SER A 106 -7.14 -8.17 -3.55
N THR A 107 -6.08 -7.83 -2.80
CA THR A 107 -4.99 -6.97 -3.25
C THR A 107 -4.12 -7.65 -4.32
N VAL A 108 -3.95 -8.97 -4.25
CA VAL A 108 -3.06 -9.71 -5.16
C VAL A 108 -3.75 -10.26 -6.40
N ARG A 109 -5.07 -10.20 -6.47
CA ARG A 109 -5.85 -10.73 -7.61
C ARG A 109 -5.36 -10.21 -8.96
N HIS A 110 -4.93 -8.94 -8.99
CA HIS A 110 -4.48 -8.25 -10.20
C HIS A 110 -2.96 -8.25 -10.38
N ALA A 111 -2.22 -8.96 -9.52
CA ALA A 111 -0.78 -9.06 -9.64
C ALA A 111 -0.38 -9.88 -10.89
N ASP A 112 0.69 -9.44 -11.55
CA ASP A 112 1.25 -10.17 -12.70
C ASP A 112 1.80 -11.54 -12.33
N ARG A 113 2.24 -11.69 -11.08
CA ARG A 113 2.82 -12.91 -10.54
C ARG A 113 2.55 -12.99 -9.04
N ILE A 114 2.11 -14.15 -8.58
CA ILE A 114 1.85 -14.46 -7.18
C ILE A 114 2.77 -15.59 -6.78
N LEU A 115 3.51 -15.41 -5.69
CA LEU A 115 4.35 -16.43 -5.07
C LEU A 115 3.71 -16.84 -3.75
N VAL A 116 3.41 -18.12 -3.61
CA VAL A 116 2.89 -18.68 -2.35
C VAL A 116 4.05 -19.29 -1.58
N LEU A 117 4.24 -18.82 -0.34
CA LEU A 117 5.30 -19.30 0.52
C LEU A 117 4.72 -20.17 1.64
N GLU A 118 5.33 -21.31 1.87
CA GLU A 118 5.05 -22.22 2.99
C GLU A 118 6.37 -22.73 3.54
N GLU A 119 6.57 -22.62 4.86
CA GLU A 119 7.81 -23.01 5.55
C GLU A 119 9.10 -22.42 4.94
N GLY A 120 9.03 -21.16 4.48
CA GLY A 120 10.17 -20.46 3.88
C GLY A 120 10.52 -20.88 2.46
N LYS A 121 9.66 -21.66 1.79
CA LYS A 121 9.84 -22.11 0.40
C LYS A 121 8.69 -21.63 -0.46
N VAL A 122 8.98 -21.34 -1.74
CA VAL A 122 7.94 -21.08 -2.73
C VAL A 122 7.34 -22.42 -3.11
N VAL A 123 6.04 -22.61 -2.82
CA VAL A 123 5.29 -23.85 -3.12
C VAL A 123 4.40 -23.71 -4.34
N GLU A 124 3.95 -22.50 -4.64
CA GLU A 124 3.16 -22.20 -5.84
C GLU A 124 3.61 -20.87 -6.44
N ASP A 125 3.53 -20.77 -7.76
CA ASP A 125 3.96 -19.61 -8.55
C ASP A 125 3.07 -19.50 -9.80
N GLY A 126 2.41 -18.35 -9.98
CA GLY A 126 1.52 -18.16 -11.12
C GLY A 126 0.66 -16.90 -10.99
N ARG A 127 -0.32 -16.78 -11.88
CA ARG A 127 -1.37 -15.77 -11.82
C ARG A 127 -2.55 -16.27 -11.00
N HIS A 128 -3.38 -15.37 -10.52
CA HIS A 128 -4.58 -15.68 -9.75
C HIS A 128 -5.42 -16.82 -10.34
N GLU A 129 -5.80 -16.71 -11.62
CA GLU A 129 -6.66 -17.69 -12.28
C GLU A 129 -6.00 -19.07 -12.44
N ASP A 130 -4.68 -19.10 -12.63
CA ASP A 130 -3.94 -20.34 -12.79
C ASP A 130 -3.77 -21.05 -11.46
N LEU A 131 -3.49 -20.30 -10.40
CA LEU A 131 -3.38 -20.84 -9.04
C LEU A 131 -4.72 -21.37 -8.51
N LEU A 132 -5.84 -20.75 -8.86
CA LEU A 132 -7.15 -21.30 -8.52
C LEU A 132 -7.40 -22.67 -9.16
N LYS A 133 -6.97 -22.88 -10.42
CA LYS A 133 -7.12 -24.17 -11.12
C LYS A 133 -6.29 -25.29 -10.49
N LEU A 134 -5.18 -24.95 -9.81
CA LEU A 134 -4.32 -25.93 -9.14
C LEU A 134 -4.97 -26.56 -7.90
N ASN A 135 -6.02 -25.95 -7.34
CA ASN A 135 -6.67 -26.39 -6.10
C ASN A 135 -5.68 -26.60 -4.93
N GLY A 136 -4.64 -25.77 -4.88
CA GLY A 136 -3.53 -25.89 -3.95
C GLY A 136 -3.66 -25.02 -2.70
N VAL A 137 -2.53 -24.55 -2.18
CA VAL A 137 -2.45 -23.70 -0.99
C VAL A 137 -3.14 -22.36 -1.24
N TYR A 138 -2.88 -21.75 -2.41
CA TYR A 138 -3.51 -20.48 -2.79
C TYR A 138 -5.03 -20.57 -2.80
N THR A 139 -5.59 -21.60 -3.41
CA THR A 139 -7.04 -21.80 -3.50
C THR A 139 -7.67 -21.95 -2.12
N ARG A 140 -7.03 -22.68 -1.21
CA ARG A 140 -7.50 -22.81 0.18
C ARG A 140 -7.52 -21.46 0.90
N LEU A 141 -6.44 -20.67 0.77
CA LEU A 141 -6.36 -19.34 1.37
C LEU A 141 -7.42 -18.40 0.79
N TRP A 142 -7.65 -18.45 -0.52
CA TRP A 142 -8.68 -17.69 -1.22
C TRP A 142 -10.07 -18.01 -0.70
N SER A 143 -10.44 -19.29 -0.65
CA SER A 143 -11.74 -19.75 -0.16
C SER A 143 -12.03 -19.31 1.27
N VAL A 144 -11.02 -19.37 2.15
CA VAL A 144 -11.17 -18.90 3.55
C VAL A 144 -11.45 -17.41 3.63
N GLN A 145 -10.81 -16.58 2.79
CA GLN A 145 -10.99 -15.13 2.84
C GLN A 145 -12.26 -14.64 2.13
N THR A 146 -12.68 -15.31 1.06
CA THR A 146 -13.87 -14.90 0.28
C THR A 146 -15.17 -15.53 0.80
N GLY A 147 -15.06 -16.56 1.64
CA GLY A 147 -16.22 -17.35 2.08
C GLY A 147 -16.77 -18.28 0.99
N GLU A 148 -16.09 -18.39 -0.14
CA GLU A 148 -16.40 -19.34 -1.22
C GLU A 148 -15.90 -20.72 -0.84
N VAL A 149 -16.70 -21.47 -0.04
CA VAL A 149 -16.47 -22.89 0.21
C VAL A 149 -17.03 -23.64 -1.01
N GLN A 150 -16.13 -24.30 -1.78
CA GLN A 150 -16.54 -25.29 -2.76
C GLN A 150 -16.96 -26.59 -2.08
#